data_5f89ec323e90952260c1f622f167aaf1
#
_entry.id   5f89ec323e90952260c1f622f167aaf1
#
_cell.length_a   1.000
_cell.length_b   1.000
_cell.length_c   1.000
_cell.angle_alpha   90.00
_cell.angle_beta   90.00
_cell.angle_gamma   90.00
#
_symmetry.space_group_name_H-M   'P 1'
#
loop_
_entity.id
_entity.type
_entity.pdbx_description
1 polymer ?
#
loop_
_entity_poly.entity_id
_entity_poly.type
_entity_poly.pdbx_seq_one_letter_code
_entity_poly.pdbx_strand_id
1 'polypeptide(L)'
;MYKAKEKYSKLTTNRTQFLDVAVECSELTLPYLVTQDDNYKGKRTLLQPFQSVGAKAVVTLSAKLMLAMLPPQTAFFKLQVRDDKLGEEMDPTMRSELDLSFSKLERIIMDYIAASSDRVVVHQAMKHLIVSGNALIFMGKDGLKHYPLNRYVVDRDGNGNVIEIITKELVSRKVLGLELPKPPETGPNEAGSYEDDAEVYTCVKMDEASGRWIWHQEVDGVILPDSRSTAPKNASPWLVLRFNTVDGEDYGRGRVEEFIGDLRSLNGLSQALVEGASVASKVVFLVSP
;
A
#
# COMPACT_ATOMS: atom_id res chain seq x y z
N MET A 1 5.38 -28.26 -4.03
CA MET A 1 5.08 -26.84 -4.31
C MET A 1 4.64 -26.24 -2.99
N TYR A 2 5.32 -25.21 -2.48
CA TYR A 2 4.93 -24.59 -1.21
C TYR A 2 3.56 -23.93 -1.38
N LYS A 3 2.67 -24.09 -0.39
CA LYS A 3 1.41 -23.37 -0.34
C LYS A 3 1.65 -21.86 -0.19
N ALA A 4 0.75 -21.05 -0.69
CA ALA A 4 0.88 -19.59 -0.65
C ALA A 4 1.16 -19.07 0.77
N LYS A 5 0.47 -19.59 1.77
CA LYS A 5 0.66 -19.26 3.19
C LYS A 5 2.09 -19.52 3.68
N GLU A 6 2.69 -20.66 3.31
CA GLU A 6 4.07 -21.02 3.72
C GLU A 6 5.10 -20.07 3.09
N LYS A 7 4.92 -19.75 1.81
CA LYS A 7 5.77 -18.77 1.12
C LYS A 7 5.63 -17.37 1.71
N TYR A 8 4.41 -16.94 1.96
CA TYR A 8 4.14 -15.66 2.62
C TYR A 8 4.87 -15.58 3.96
N SER A 9 4.74 -16.61 4.80
CA SER A 9 5.40 -16.68 6.10
C SER A 9 6.93 -16.60 5.97
N LYS A 10 7.52 -17.29 4.98
CA LYS A 10 8.96 -17.26 4.74
C LYS A 10 9.43 -15.84 4.34
N LEU A 11 8.73 -15.19 3.41
CA LEU A 11 9.08 -13.84 2.94
C LEU A 11 8.78 -12.75 3.99
N THR A 12 7.87 -13.02 4.92
CA THR A 12 7.58 -12.11 6.05
C THR A 12 8.82 -11.84 6.90
N THR A 13 9.71 -12.82 7.05
CA THR A 13 10.96 -12.66 7.81
C THR A 13 11.82 -11.52 7.24
N ASN A 14 11.96 -11.43 5.91
CA ASN A 14 12.70 -10.36 5.26
C ASN A 14 12.02 -8.99 5.40
N ARG A 15 10.67 -8.98 5.44
CA ARG A 15 9.89 -7.75 5.59
C ARG A 15 9.91 -7.19 7.00
N THR A 16 10.05 -8.02 8.04
CA THR A 16 9.80 -7.65 9.43
C THR A 16 10.61 -6.42 9.84
N GLN A 17 11.90 -6.36 9.55
CA GLN A 17 12.73 -5.20 9.89
C GLN A 17 12.23 -3.88 9.27
N PHE A 18 11.72 -3.92 8.04
CA PHE A 18 11.17 -2.74 7.37
C PHE A 18 9.80 -2.36 7.91
N LEU A 19 9.01 -3.35 8.31
CA LEU A 19 7.71 -3.14 8.94
C LEU A 19 7.86 -2.49 10.33
N ASP A 20 8.82 -2.93 11.13
CA ASP A 20 9.10 -2.37 12.47
C ASP A 20 9.44 -0.88 12.39
N VAL A 21 10.34 -0.51 11.46
CA VAL A 21 10.68 0.90 11.21
C VAL A 21 9.48 1.68 10.69
N ALA A 22 8.69 1.09 9.78
CA ALA A 22 7.51 1.74 9.22
C ALA A 22 6.43 1.99 10.28
N VAL A 23 6.24 1.06 11.21
CA VAL A 23 5.31 1.22 12.35
C VAL A 23 5.77 2.37 13.24
N GLU A 24 7.05 2.42 13.61
CA GLU A 24 7.57 3.53 14.42
C GLU A 24 7.43 4.89 13.72
N CYS A 25 7.74 4.96 12.42
CA CYS A 25 7.51 6.16 11.61
C CYS A 25 6.02 6.56 11.59
N SER A 26 5.12 5.56 11.56
CA SER A 26 3.68 5.77 11.61
C SER A 26 3.25 6.31 12.97
N GLU A 27 3.71 5.74 14.07
CA GLU A 27 3.39 6.17 15.44
C GLU A 27 3.80 7.64 15.70
N LEU A 28 4.92 8.08 15.15
CA LEU A 28 5.39 9.46 15.24
C LEU A 28 4.72 10.44 14.27
N THR A 29 3.90 9.95 13.33
CA THR A 29 3.25 10.77 12.31
C THR A 29 1.74 10.53 12.26
N LEU A 30 1.31 9.46 11.58
CA LEU A 30 -0.08 9.04 11.39
C LEU A 30 -0.25 7.61 11.94
N PRO A 31 -0.53 7.41 13.24
CA PRO A 31 -0.50 6.09 13.89
C PRO A 31 -1.42 5.04 13.26
N TYR A 32 -2.46 5.46 12.55
CA TYR A 32 -3.41 4.57 11.89
C TYR A 32 -2.93 4.04 10.53
N LEU A 33 -1.82 4.58 9.99
CA LEU A 33 -1.42 4.31 8.61
C LEU A 33 -0.77 2.93 8.46
N VAL A 34 0.22 2.63 9.30
CA VAL A 34 0.92 1.34 9.30
C VAL A 34 0.90 0.79 10.72
N THR A 35 0.49 -0.45 10.87
CA THR A 35 0.42 -1.15 12.16
C THR A 35 1.06 -2.52 12.04
N GLN A 36 1.56 -3.07 13.14
CA GLN A 36 2.11 -4.44 13.18
C GLN A 36 1.05 -5.49 12.83
N ASP A 37 -0.15 -5.28 13.37
CA ASP A 37 -1.25 -6.20 13.20
C ASP A 37 -1.89 -6.02 11.82
N ASP A 38 -2.10 -7.12 11.11
CA ASP A 38 -2.82 -7.20 9.85
C ASP A 38 -4.33 -7.47 10.04
N ASN A 39 -4.77 -7.60 11.29
CA ASN A 39 -6.16 -7.83 11.64
C ASN A 39 -6.97 -6.52 11.66
N TYR A 40 -7.95 -6.40 10.76
CA TYR A 40 -8.65 -5.13 10.51
C TYR A 40 -9.99 -4.97 11.19
N LYS A 41 -10.54 -6.04 11.73
CA LYS A 41 -11.89 -6.02 12.32
C LYS A 41 -11.89 -5.77 13.83
N GLY A 42 -10.70 -5.84 14.45
CA GLY A 42 -10.54 -5.60 15.89
C GLY A 42 -10.49 -4.12 16.27
N LYS A 43 -10.86 -3.84 17.51
CA LYS A 43 -10.64 -2.53 18.10
C LYS A 43 -9.15 -2.31 18.33
N ARG A 44 -8.59 -1.26 17.74
CA ARG A 44 -7.18 -0.89 17.90
C ARG A 44 -7.04 0.26 18.88
N THR A 45 -6.11 0.14 19.80
CA THR A 45 -5.63 1.26 20.61
C THR A 45 -4.38 1.80 19.96
N LEU A 46 -4.48 2.99 19.36
CA LEU A 46 -3.36 3.64 18.69
C LEU A 46 -2.74 4.65 19.64
N LEU A 47 -1.42 4.59 19.79
CA LEU A 47 -0.66 5.59 20.53
C LEU A 47 -0.72 6.91 19.75
N GLN A 48 -1.11 7.99 20.46
CA GLN A 48 -1.12 9.33 19.87
C GLN A 48 0.18 10.05 20.26
N PRO A 49 0.93 10.58 19.30
CA PRO A 49 2.13 11.35 19.63
C PRO A 49 1.77 12.68 20.29
N PHE A 50 2.64 13.16 21.18
CA PHE A 50 2.49 14.45 21.86
C PHE A 50 2.79 15.66 20.96
N GLN A 51 3.13 15.43 19.70
CA GLN A 51 3.38 16.45 18.69
C GLN A 51 2.54 16.19 17.43
N SER A 52 2.24 17.22 16.68
CA SER A 52 1.49 17.14 15.42
C SER A 52 2.30 17.52 14.17
N VAL A 53 3.59 17.86 14.35
CA VAL A 53 4.46 18.31 13.26
C VAL A 53 4.64 17.21 12.23
N GLY A 54 4.89 15.97 12.67
CA GLY A 54 5.03 14.82 11.80
C GLY A 54 3.78 14.56 10.95
N ALA A 55 2.60 14.58 11.57
CA ALA A 55 1.33 14.41 10.88
C ALA A 55 1.11 15.50 9.82
N LYS A 56 1.30 16.77 10.18
CA LYS A 56 1.16 17.92 9.27
C LYS A 56 2.13 17.81 8.09
N ALA A 57 3.39 17.43 8.34
CA ALA A 57 4.40 17.26 7.30
C ALA A 57 3.99 16.19 6.28
N VAL A 58 3.57 15.00 6.74
CA VAL A 58 3.12 13.90 5.86
C VAL A 58 1.90 14.32 5.05
N VAL A 59 0.89 14.91 5.67
CA VAL A 59 -0.34 15.35 4.99
C VAL A 59 -0.02 16.42 3.94
N THR A 60 0.79 17.42 4.28
CA THR A 60 1.16 18.49 3.35
C THR A 60 1.99 17.98 2.18
N LEU A 61 2.99 17.13 2.45
CA LEU A 61 3.84 16.57 1.40
C LEU A 61 3.04 15.65 0.47
N SER A 62 2.20 14.77 1.02
CA SER A 62 1.36 13.87 0.20
C SER A 62 0.38 14.63 -0.69
N ALA A 63 -0.21 15.72 -0.19
CA ALA A 63 -1.09 16.58 -0.97
C ALA A 63 -0.35 17.31 -2.11
N LYS A 64 0.85 17.82 -1.84
CA LYS A 64 1.69 18.47 -2.86
C LYS A 64 2.14 17.49 -3.94
N LEU A 65 2.58 16.29 -3.55
CA LEU A 65 2.95 15.24 -4.51
C LEU A 65 1.75 14.81 -5.36
N MET A 66 0.57 14.68 -4.75
CA MET A 66 -0.65 14.35 -5.47
C MET A 66 -1.02 15.40 -6.52
N LEU A 67 -0.93 16.69 -6.18
CA LEU A 67 -1.17 17.77 -7.12
C LEU A 67 -0.15 17.85 -8.25
N ALA A 68 1.11 17.51 -7.95
CA ALA A 68 2.18 17.51 -8.95
C ALA A 68 2.06 16.33 -9.92
N MET A 69 1.70 15.14 -9.44
CA MET A 69 1.64 13.92 -10.25
C MET A 69 0.31 13.74 -10.98
N LEU A 70 -0.79 14.11 -10.34
CA LEU A 70 -2.15 13.96 -10.87
C LEU A 70 -2.93 15.28 -10.76
N PRO A 71 -2.56 16.32 -11.51
CA PRO A 71 -3.28 17.59 -11.50
C PRO A 71 -4.75 17.38 -11.90
N PRO A 72 -5.71 18.04 -11.24
CA PRO A 72 -7.13 17.78 -11.46
C PRO A 72 -7.69 18.30 -12.78
N GLN A 73 -7.07 19.34 -13.36
CA GLN A 73 -7.61 20.07 -14.50
C GLN A 73 -6.76 20.02 -15.76
N THR A 74 -5.56 19.44 -15.69
CA THR A 74 -4.64 19.36 -16.82
C THR A 74 -4.23 17.93 -17.07
N ALA A 75 -4.11 17.52 -18.32
CA ALA A 75 -3.56 16.20 -18.66
C ALA A 75 -2.11 16.12 -18.18
N PHE A 76 -1.79 15.07 -17.42
CA PHE A 76 -0.45 14.80 -16.91
C PHE A 76 0.32 13.81 -17.79
N PHE A 77 -0.26 13.38 -18.89
CA PHE A 77 0.32 12.50 -19.89
C PHE A 77 -0.08 12.95 -21.29
N LYS A 78 0.68 12.53 -22.27
CA LYS A 78 0.41 12.76 -23.69
C LYS A 78 0.56 11.46 -24.46
N LEU A 79 -0.41 11.13 -25.28
CA LEU A 79 -0.35 10.00 -26.19
C LEU A 79 0.32 10.43 -27.49
N GLN A 80 1.34 9.67 -27.91
CA GLN A 80 2.07 9.91 -29.14
C GLN A 80 2.46 8.58 -29.78
N VAL A 81 2.43 8.53 -31.11
CA VAL A 81 3.08 7.45 -31.85
C VAL A 81 4.54 7.81 -32.01
N ARG A 82 5.43 6.84 -31.81
CA ARG A 82 6.85 7.03 -32.04
C ARG A 82 7.12 7.23 -33.54
N ASP A 83 7.93 8.21 -33.88
CA ASP A 83 8.26 8.57 -35.27
C ASP A 83 8.92 7.41 -36.03
N ASP A 84 9.62 6.48 -35.32
CA ASP A 84 10.21 5.27 -35.91
C ASP A 84 9.18 4.25 -36.44
N LYS A 85 7.92 4.36 -35.99
CA LYS A 85 6.80 3.51 -36.44
C LYS A 85 5.86 4.20 -37.43
N LEU A 86 5.98 5.50 -37.56
CA LEU A 86 5.34 6.30 -38.59
C LEU A 86 6.29 6.25 -39.80
N GLY A 87 5.95 5.53 -40.83
CA GLY A 87 6.78 5.52 -42.06
C GLY A 87 7.08 6.95 -42.55
N GLU A 88 8.22 7.15 -43.20
CA GLU A 88 8.70 8.47 -43.68
C GLU A 88 7.74 9.19 -44.64
N GLU A 89 6.69 8.53 -45.12
CA GLU A 89 5.67 9.02 -46.08
C GLU A 89 4.31 9.33 -45.45
N MET A 90 4.20 9.57 -44.15
CA MET A 90 2.89 9.87 -43.60
C MET A 90 2.41 11.28 -44.00
N ASP A 91 1.25 11.36 -44.68
CA ASP A 91 0.61 12.62 -45.06
C ASP A 91 0.38 13.51 -43.81
N PRO A 92 0.75 14.80 -43.85
CA PRO A 92 0.52 15.76 -42.77
C PRO A 92 -0.95 15.82 -42.27
N THR A 93 -1.92 15.62 -43.17
CA THR A 93 -3.35 15.54 -42.85
C THR A 93 -3.64 14.35 -41.94
N MET A 94 -3.12 13.18 -42.25
CA MET A 94 -3.31 11.95 -41.48
C MET A 94 -2.65 12.05 -40.10
N ARG A 95 -1.50 12.72 -40.01
CA ARG A 95 -0.82 13.01 -38.73
C ARG A 95 -1.68 13.91 -37.84
N SER A 96 -2.27 14.96 -38.41
CA SER A 96 -3.18 15.87 -37.68
C SER A 96 -4.44 15.16 -37.16
N GLU A 97 -5.02 14.26 -37.94
CA GLU A 97 -6.18 13.45 -37.52
C GLU A 97 -5.84 12.47 -36.40
N LEU A 98 -4.66 11.87 -36.44
CA LEU A 98 -4.15 11.02 -35.35
C LEU A 98 -3.97 11.80 -34.07
N ASP A 99 -3.31 12.97 -34.12
CA ASP A 99 -3.09 13.82 -32.95
C ASP A 99 -4.42 14.29 -32.33
N LEU A 100 -5.42 14.60 -33.18
CA LEU A 100 -6.74 14.94 -32.72
C LEU A 100 -7.44 13.76 -32.04
N SER A 101 -7.26 12.56 -32.58
CA SER A 101 -7.82 11.32 -32.01
C SER A 101 -7.18 11.00 -30.66
N PHE A 102 -5.85 11.16 -30.52
CA PHE A 102 -5.15 11.00 -29.25
C PHE A 102 -5.59 12.03 -28.22
N SER A 103 -5.75 13.28 -28.61
CA SER A 103 -6.25 14.33 -27.69
C SER A 103 -7.67 14.04 -27.19
N LYS A 104 -8.52 13.41 -28.02
CA LYS A 104 -9.84 12.94 -27.57
C LYS A 104 -9.72 11.79 -26.58
N LEU A 105 -8.82 10.81 -26.82
CA LEU A 105 -8.57 9.71 -25.90
C LEU A 105 -8.00 10.18 -24.57
N GLU A 106 -7.03 11.11 -24.59
CA GLU A 106 -6.48 11.74 -23.38
C GLU A 106 -7.59 12.35 -22.52
N ARG A 107 -8.51 13.06 -23.16
CA ARG A 107 -9.64 13.68 -22.45
C ARG A 107 -10.57 12.63 -21.84
N ILE A 108 -10.93 11.57 -22.57
CA ILE A 108 -11.76 10.48 -22.07
C ILE A 108 -11.10 9.79 -20.87
N ILE A 109 -9.78 9.55 -20.93
CA ILE A 109 -9.03 8.95 -19.82
C ILE A 109 -9.04 9.90 -18.61
N MET A 110 -8.84 11.20 -18.82
CA MET A 110 -8.89 12.19 -17.74
C MET A 110 -10.29 12.28 -17.09
N ASP A 111 -11.34 12.24 -17.89
CA ASP A 111 -12.72 12.23 -17.40
C ASP A 111 -13.00 10.95 -16.59
N TYR A 112 -12.50 9.80 -17.03
CA TYR A 112 -12.61 8.54 -16.29
C TYR A 112 -11.88 8.61 -14.94
N ILE A 113 -10.63 9.09 -14.91
CA ILE A 113 -9.84 9.26 -13.66
C ILE A 113 -10.53 10.26 -12.72
N ALA A 114 -11.15 11.31 -13.25
CA ALA A 114 -11.86 12.29 -12.44
C ALA A 114 -13.16 11.72 -11.83
N ALA A 115 -13.83 10.80 -12.53
CA ALA A 115 -15.05 10.15 -12.05
C ALA A 115 -14.77 8.98 -11.08
N SER A 116 -13.57 8.39 -11.14
CA SER A 116 -13.18 7.24 -10.32
C SER A 116 -12.69 7.66 -8.92
N SER A 117 -12.61 6.69 -8.00
CA SER A 117 -11.99 6.85 -6.69
C SER A 117 -10.46 6.72 -6.71
N ASP A 118 -9.86 6.54 -7.89
CA ASP A 118 -8.44 6.22 -8.05
C ASP A 118 -7.52 7.30 -7.45
N ARG A 119 -7.92 8.57 -7.54
CA ARG A 119 -7.18 9.68 -6.94
C ARG A 119 -7.06 9.53 -5.42
N VAL A 120 -8.10 9.03 -4.76
CA VAL A 120 -8.09 8.80 -3.30
C VAL A 120 -7.13 7.67 -2.97
N VAL A 121 -7.17 6.58 -3.75
CA VAL A 121 -6.27 5.43 -3.57
C VAL A 121 -4.81 5.83 -3.79
N VAL A 122 -4.51 6.60 -4.83
CA VAL A 122 -3.15 7.11 -5.09
C VAL A 122 -2.69 8.03 -3.96
N HIS A 123 -3.54 8.94 -3.47
CA HIS A 123 -3.19 9.80 -2.33
C HIS A 123 -2.89 8.99 -1.06
N GLN A 124 -3.64 7.92 -0.81
CA GLN A 124 -3.35 7.01 0.29
C GLN A 124 -2.00 6.30 0.09
N ALA A 125 -1.73 5.80 -1.11
CA ALA A 125 -0.45 5.18 -1.45
C ALA A 125 0.72 6.16 -1.28
N MET A 126 0.55 7.47 -1.61
CA MET A 126 1.57 8.49 -1.37
C MET A 126 1.90 8.66 0.12
N LYS A 127 0.89 8.64 1.00
CA LYS A 127 1.14 8.68 2.45
C LYS A 127 1.95 7.48 2.92
N HIS A 128 1.62 6.27 2.43
CA HIS A 128 2.38 5.06 2.73
C HIS A 128 3.81 5.15 2.20
N LEU A 129 4.03 5.64 0.99
CA LEU A 129 5.36 5.84 0.43
C LEU A 129 6.20 6.81 1.27
N ILE A 130 5.62 7.92 1.73
CA ILE A 130 6.32 8.89 2.57
C ILE A 130 6.70 8.29 3.93
N VAL A 131 5.78 7.55 4.56
CA VAL A 131 5.95 7.03 5.93
C VAL A 131 6.73 5.72 5.94
N SER A 132 6.30 4.71 5.17
CA SER A 132 6.89 3.37 5.18
C SER A 132 7.89 3.12 4.04
N GLY A 133 7.99 4.03 3.08
CA GLY A 133 8.81 3.84 1.88
C GLY A 133 8.23 2.84 0.87
N ASN A 134 7.08 2.24 1.15
CA ASN A 134 6.55 1.12 0.40
C ASN A 134 5.05 1.24 0.16
N ALA A 135 4.60 0.93 -1.05
CA ALA A 135 3.19 0.80 -1.38
C ALA A 135 3.01 -0.20 -2.53
N LEU A 136 2.01 -1.04 -2.44
CA LEU A 136 1.60 -1.91 -3.52
C LEU A 136 0.24 -1.42 -4.04
N ILE A 137 0.14 -1.20 -5.35
CA ILE A 137 -1.10 -0.84 -6.03
C ILE A 137 -1.44 -1.94 -7.02
N PHE A 138 -2.68 -2.38 -6.99
CA PHE A 138 -3.26 -3.27 -7.99
C PHE A 138 -4.24 -2.49 -8.85
N MET A 139 -4.08 -2.58 -10.17
CA MET A 139 -5.00 -2.01 -11.16
C MET A 139 -6.01 -3.06 -11.58
N GLY A 140 -7.15 -3.09 -10.90
CA GLY A 140 -8.25 -4.00 -11.18
C GLY A 140 -9.24 -3.42 -12.20
N LYS A 141 -10.23 -4.22 -12.58
CA LYS A 141 -11.33 -3.78 -13.46
C LYS A 141 -12.22 -2.73 -12.79
N ASP A 142 -12.32 -2.79 -11.46
CA ASP A 142 -13.17 -1.91 -10.65
C ASP A 142 -12.41 -0.68 -10.12
N GLY A 143 -11.20 -0.43 -10.61
CA GLY A 143 -10.34 0.67 -10.20
C GLY A 143 -9.07 0.24 -9.47
N LEU A 144 -8.39 1.20 -8.88
CA LEU A 144 -7.15 0.98 -8.14
C LEU A 144 -7.43 0.46 -6.72
N LYS A 145 -6.60 -0.48 -6.27
CA LYS A 145 -6.59 -0.98 -4.89
C LYS A 145 -5.19 -0.86 -4.30
N HIS A 146 -5.09 -0.25 -3.13
CA HIS A 146 -3.83 -0.11 -2.39
C HIS A 146 -3.71 -1.20 -1.33
N TYR A 147 -2.51 -1.76 -1.20
CA TYR A 147 -2.13 -2.69 -0.15
C TYR A 147 -1.02 -2.06 0.71
N PRO A 148 -1.23 -1.91 2.02
CA PRO A 148 -0.18 -1.44 2.94
C PRO A 148 0.88 -2.51 3.16
N LEU A 149 2.06 -2.09 3.63
CA LEU A 149 3.24 -2.96 3.78
C LEU A 149 2.98 -4.22 4.62
N ASN A 150 2.11 -4.17 5.63
CA ASN A 150 1.76 -5.32 6.47
C ASN A 150 0.91 -6.39 5.75
N ARG A 151 0.38 -6.11 4.55
CA ARG A 151 -0.49 -7.01 3.78
C ARG A 151 0.15 -7.67 2.57
N TYR A 152 1.38 -7.38 2.27
CA TYR A 152 2.07 -8.03 1.15
C TYR A 152 3.52 -8.31 1.48
N VAL A 153 4.07 -9.25 0.74
CA VAL A 153 5.49 -9.54 0.70
C VAL A 153 5.95 -9.55 -0.75
N VAL A 154 7.19 -9.19 -0.96
CA VAL A 154 7.81 -9.14 -2.28
C VAL A 154 9.16 -9.84 -2.25
N ASP A 155 9.50 -10.50 -3.35
CA ASP A 155 10.81 -11.07 -3.63
C ASP A 155 11.37 -10.41 -4.88
N ARG A 156 12.64 -10.02 -4.86
CA ARG A 156 13.31 -9.32 -5.95
C ARG A 156 14.60 -10.03 -6.35
N ASP A 157 15.01 -9.81 -7.59
CA ASP A 157 16.33 -10.23 -8.05
C ASP A 157 17.43 -9.24 -7.61
N GLY A 158 18.69 -9.61 -7.85
CA GLY A 158 19.85 -8.77 -7.53
C GLY A 158 19.86 -7.40 -8.24
N ASN A 159 19.06 -7.22 -9.27
CA ASN A 159 18.89 -5.94 -9.99
C ASN A 159 17.68 -5.14 -9.46
N GLY A 160 16.99 -5.64 -8.45
CA GLY A 160 15.82 -5.01 -7.87
C GLY A 160 14.51 -5.22 -8.65
N ASN A 161 14.49 -6.08 -9.68
CA ASN A 161 13.26 -6.43 -10.38
C ASN A 161 12.40 -7.36 -9.54
N VAL A 162 11.10 -7.17 -9.59
CA VAL A 162 10.15 -8.01 -8.86
C VAL A 162 10.05 -9.39 -9.51
N ILE A 163 10.27 -10.45 -8.73
CA ILE A 163 10.12 -11.86 -9.14
C ILE A 163 8.76 -12.39 -8.70
N GLU A 164 8.41 -12.18 -7.44
CA GLU A 164 7.18 -12.71 -6.85
C GLU A 164 6.58 -11.69 -5.86
N ILE A 165 5.24 -11.62 -5.83
CA ILE A 165 4.48 -10.82 -4.87
C ILE A 165 3.44 -11.76 -4.27
N ILE A 166 3.25 -11.72 -2.96
CA ILE A 166 2.15 -12.42 -2.31
C ILE A 166 1.42 -11.41 -1.42
N THR A 167 0.11 -11.24 -1.66
CA THR A 167 -0.74 -10.43 -0.80
C THR A 167 -1.56 -11.30 0.12
N LYS A 168 -1.91 -10.77 1.30
CA LYS A 168 -2.79 -11.40 2.29
C LYS A 168 -3.99 -10.50 2.55
N GLU A 169 -5.19 -11.05 2.45
CA GLU A 169 -6.45 -10.36 2.73
C GLU A 169 -7.36 -11.23 3.58
N LEU A 170 -8.15 -10.58 4.44
CA LEU A 170 -9.23 -11.23 5.18
C LEU A 170 -10.54 -10.95 4.44
N VAL A 171 -11.18 -12.00 3.95
CA VAL A 171 -12.44 -11.92 3.20
C VAL A 171 -13.46 -12.86 3.84
N SER A 172 -14.70 -12.40 3.98
CA SER A 172 -15.75 -13.27 4.52
C SER A 172 -15.96 -14.51 3.64
N ARG A 173 -16.01 -15.68 4.27
CA ARG A 173 -16.25 -16.97 3.58
C ARG A 173 -17.57 -16.95 2.80
N LYS A 174 -18.58 -16.21 3.29
CA LYS A 174 -19.85 -16.02 2.58
C LYS A 174 -19.69 -15.36 1.22
N VAL A 175 -18.81 -14.35 1.13
CA VAL A 175 -18.51 -13.66 -0.13
C VAL A 175 -17.75 -14.54 -1.10
N LEU A 176 -16.92 -15.45 -0.58
CA LEU A 176 -16.15 -16.40 -1.38
C LEU A 176 -16.96 -17.64 -1.79
N GLY A 177 -18.21 -17.77 -1.31
CA GLY A 177 -19.02 -18.97 -1.54
C GLY A 177 -18.47 -20.23 -0.83
N LEU A 178 -17.63 -20.05 0.20
CA LEU A 178 -17.04 -21.14 0.97
C LEU A 178 -17.95 -21.50 2.15
N GLU A 179 -17.93 -22.80 2.52
CA GLU A 179 -18.62 -23.25 3.74
C GLU A 179 -18.02 -22.59 4.97
N LEU A 180 -18.90 -22.23 5.94
CA LEU A 180 -18.46 -21.73 7.24
C LEU A 180 -17.84 -22.87 8.04
N PRO A 181 -16.75 -22.64 8.80
CA PRO A 181 -16.24 -23.62 9.72
C PRO A 181 -17.32 -23.96 10.76
N LYS A 182 -17.41 -25.24 11.14
CA LYS A 182 -18.32 -25.65 12.22
C LYS A 182 -17.88 -24.98 13.51
N PRO A 183 -18.82 -24.44 14.31
CA PRO A 183 -18.46 -23.87 15.60
C PRO A 183 -17.82 -24.97 16.48
N PRO A 184 -16.79 -24.63 17.29
CA PRO A 184 -16.20 -25.57 18.21
C PRO A 184 -17.23 -26.08 19.19
N GLU A 185 -17.19 -27.38 19.51
CA GLU A 185 -18.17 -28.05 20.40
C GLU A 185 -18.08 -27.60 21.86
N THR A 186 -17.11 -26.79 22.24
CA THR A 186 -16.84 -26.42 23.64
C THR A 186 -16.59 -24.93 23.82
N GLY A 187 -17.52 -24.31 24.55
CA GLY A 187 -17.34 -23.00 25.21
C GLY A 187 -18.19 -21.87 24.67
N PRO A 188 -18.64 -20.93 25.53
CA PRO A 188 -19.27 -19.71 25.10
C PRO A 188 -18.21 -18.83 24.40
N ASN A 189 -18.32 -18.70 23.10
CA ASN A 189 -17.45 -17.86 22.32
C ASN A 189 -17.65 -16.39 22.70
N GLU A 190 -16.57 -15.70 23.02
CA GLU A 190 -16.57 -14.26 23.15
C GLU A 190 -17.05 -13.66 21.82
N ALA A 191 -18.07 -12.81 21.92
CA ALA A 191 -18.75 -12.20 20.78
C ALA A 191 -17.75 -11.41 19.93
N GLY A 192 -17.61 -11.78 18.66
CA GLY A 192 -16.75 -11.10 17.70
C GLY A 192 -15.83 -12.03 16.93
N SER A 193 -16.24 -13.27 16.71
CA SER A 193 -15.38 -14.25 16.07
C SER A 193 -15.12 -13.88 14.61
N TYR A 194 -13.85 -13.77 14.29
CA TYR A 194 -13.31 -13.74 12.95
C TYR A 194 -13.42 -15.10 12.24
N GLU A 195 -14.15 -16.05 12.79
CA GLU A 195 -14.34 -17.41 12.28
C GLU A 195 -15.02 -17.43 10.91
N ASP A 196 -15.79 -16.38 10.61
CA ASP A 196 -16.42 -16.22 9.29
C ASP A 196 -15.49 -15.74 8.20
N ASP A 197 -14.25 -15.33 8.52
CA ASP A 197 -13.29 -14.80 7.56
C ASP A 197 -12.25 -15.86 7.15
N ALA A 198 -11.89 -15.82 5.85
CA ALA A 198 -10.80 -16.61 5.30
C ALA A 198 -9.61 -15.73 4.96
N GLU A 199 -8.41 -16.24 5.19
CA GLU A 199 -7.17 -15.65 4.69
C GLU A 199 -7.03 -15.99 3.19
N VAL A 200 -7.21 -14.97 2.36
CA VAL A 200 -7.01 -15.09 0.91
C VAL A 200 -5.59 -14.64 0.56
N TYR A 201 -4.83 -15.50 -0.03
CA TYR A 201 -3.49 -15.22 -0.52
C TYR A 201 -3.52 -15.07 -2.03
N THR A 202 -3.12 -13.91 -2.58
CA THR A 202 -2.93 -13.74 -4.02
C THR A 202 -1.44 -13.87 -4.33
N CYS A 203 -1.09 -14.93 -5.06
CA CYS A 203 0.26 -15.19 -5.52
C CYS A 203 0.44 -14.66 -6.93
N VAL A 204 1.35 -13.73 -7.11
CA VAL A 204 1.72 -13.11 -8.39
C VAL A 204 3.16 -13.47 -8.68
N LYS A 205 3.42 -14.08 -9.81
CA LYS A 205 4.77 -14.52 -10.20
C LYS A 205 5.05 -14.20 -11.66
N MET A 206 6.29 -13.83 -11.95
CA MET A 206 6.79 -13.77 -13.31
C MET A 206 7.11 -15.21 -13.75
N ASP A 207 6.47 -15.67 -14.80
CA ASP A 207 6.79 -16.94 -15.45
C ASP A 207 7.83 -16.71 -16.55
N GLU A 208 9.04 -17.18 -16.32
CA GLU A 208 10.16 -17.02 -17.25
C GLU A 208 9.93 -17.74 -18.58
N ALA A 209 9.21 -18.87 -18.57
CA ALA A 209 8.96 -19.67 -19.76
C ALA A 209 8.02 -18.96 -20.75
N SER A 210 6.97 -18.33 -20.26
CA SER A 210 6.00 -17.59 -21.08
C SER A 210 6.31 -16.10 -21.19
N GLY A 211 7.21 -15.56 -20.38
CA GLY A 211 7.48 -14.13 -20.28
C GLY A 211 6.27 -13.31 -19.83
N ARG A 212 5.38 -13.89 -19.04
CA ARG A 212 4.13 -13.27 -18.58
C ARG A 212 4.04 -13.27 -17.06
N TRP A 213 3.37 -12.28 -16.54
CA TRP A 213 2.88 -12.28 -15.16
C TRP A 213 1.70 -13.25 -15.06
N ILE A 214 1.73 -14.14 -14.05
CA ILE A 214 0.65 -15.07 -13.75
C ILE A 214 0.29 -14.86 -12.28
N TRP A 215 -1.02 -14.82 -11.98
CA TRP A 215 -1.48 -14.79 -10.60
C TRP A 215 -2.72 -15.64 -10.39
N HIS A 216 -2.91 -16.06 -9.16
CA HIS A 216 -4.07 -16.81 -8.69
C HIS A 216 -4.31 -16.50 -7.21
N GLN A 217 -5.50 -16.81 -6.74
CA GLN A 217 -5.86 -16.71 -5.33
C GLN A 217 -5.95 -18.09 -4.70
N GLU A 218 -5.48 -18.20 -3.45
CA GLU A 218 -5.45 -19.43 -2.68
C GLU A 218 -6.06 -19.18 -1.29
N VAL A 219 -6.92 -20.09 -0.84
CA VAL A 219 -7.51 -20.13 0.49
C VAL A 219 -7.31 -21.50 1.07
N ASP A 220 -6.79 -21.61 2.29
CA ASP A 220 -6.53 -22.85 3.00
C ASP A 220 -5.73 -23.88 2.16
N GLY A 221 -4.89 -23.41 1.24
CA GLY A 221 -4.07 -24.24 0.36
C GLY A 221 -4.81 -24.77 -0.88
N VAL A 222 -5.99 -24.23 -1.17
CA VAL A 222 -6.77 -24.57 -2.37
C VAL A 222 -6.87 -23.32 -3.26
N ILE A 223 -6.57 -23.48 -4.55
CA ILE A 223 -6.70 -22.40 -5.53
C ILE A 223 -8.20 -22.15 -5.80
N LEU A 224 -8.62 -20.90 -5.66
CA LEU A 224 -10.01 -20.51 -5.95
C LEU A 224 -10.31 -20.69 -7.45
N PRO A 225 -11.50 -21.24 -7.80
CA PRO A 225 -11.96 -21.29 -9.18
C PRO A 225 -11.94 -19.90 -9.80
N ASP A 226 -11.64 -19.81 -11.10
CA ASP A 226 -11.66 -18.57 -11.90
C ASP A 226 -10.75 -17.42 -11.40
N SER A 227 -9.88 -17.68 -10.41
CA SER A 227 -8.95 -16.68 -9.87
C SER A 227 -7.68 -16.51 -10.70
N ARG A 228 -7.42 -17.41 -11.66
CA ARG A 228 -6.21 -17.37 -12.49
C ARG A 228 -6.32 -16.28 -13.55
N SER A 229 -5.28 -15.46 -13.61
CA SER A 229 -5.17 -14.39 -14.61
C SER A 229 -3.73 -14.21 -15.04
N THR A 230 -3.53 -13.56 -16.18
CA THR A 230 -2.21 -13.30 -16.74
C THR A 230 -2.11 -11.89 -17.32
N ALA A 231 -0.90 -11.35 -17.36
CA ALA A 231 -0.60 -10.09 -18.02
C ALA A 231 0.75 -10.15 -18.76
N PRO A 232 0.96 -9.33 -19.78
CA PRO A 232 2.26 -9.21 -20.44
C PRO A 232 3.33 -8.71 -19.47
N LYS A 233 4.59 -9.07 -19.71
CA LYS A 233 5.74 -8.64 -18.89
C LYS A 233 5.76 -7.12 -18.66
N ASN A 234 5.48 -6.34 -19.70
CA ASN A 234 5.59 -4.87 -19.68
C ASN A 234 4.28 -4.17 -19.25
N ALA A 235 3.23 -4.92 -18.91
CA ALA A 235 1.92 -4.38 -18.52
C ALA A 235 1.36 -5.14 -17.32
N SER A 236 2.18 -5.28 -16.27
CA SER A 236 1.72 -5.83 -14.99
C SER A 236 0.71 -4.89 -14.34
N PRO A 237 -0.45 -5.39 -13.90
CA PRO A 237 -1.38 -4.60 -13.10
C PRO A 237 -0.94 -4.42 -11.65
N TRP A 238 0.14 -5.07 -11.24
CA TRP A 238 0.72 -5.02 -9.90
C TRP A 238 1.91 -4.09 -9.86
N LEU A 239 1.76 -2.94 -9.19
CA LEU A 239 2.79 -1.90 -9.07
C LEU A 239 3.36 -1.91 -7.67
N VAL A 240 4.57 -2.46 -7.50
CA VAL A 240 5.32 -2.46 -6.24
C VAL A 240 6.22 -1.23 -6.21
N LEU A 241 5.76 -0.20 -5.50
CA LEU A 241 6.42 1.10 -5.43
C LEU A 241 7.34 1.17 -4.21
N ARG A 242 8.52 1.77 -4.41
CA ARG A 242 9.49 2.12 -3.37
C ARG A 242 9.79 3.60 -3.44
N PHE A 243 9.90 4.28 -2.28
CA PHE A 243 10.22 5.71 -2.25
C PHE A 243 11.72 5.95 -2.43
N ASN A 244 12.55 5.51 -1.48
CA ASN A 244 13.99 5.46 -1.62
C ASN A 244 14.43 4.00 -1.75
N THR A 245 15.32 3.72 -2.69
CA THR A 245 15.85 2.38 -2.93
C THR A 245 17.29 2.30 -2.46
N VAL A 246 17.60 1.21 -1.77
CA VAL A 246 18.97 0.84 -1.40
C VAL A 246 19.30 -0.44 -2.15
N ASP A 247 20.52 -0.54 -2.66
CA ASP A 247 20.98 -1.71 -3.39
C ASP A 247 20.97 -2.95 -2.47
N GLY A 248 20.45 -4.06 -2.98
CA GLY A 248 20.31 -5.31 -2.25
C GLY A 248 19.12 -5.37 -1.27
N GLU A 249 18.32 -4.31 -1.12
CA GLU A 249 17.10 -4.34 -0.31
C GLU A 249 15.84 -4.60 -1.16
N ASP A 250 14.98 -5.51 -0.71
CA ASP A 250 13.69 -5.81 -1.36
C ASP A 250 12.66 -4.70 -1.17
N TYR A 251 12.77 -3.97 -0.08
CA TYR A 251 11.85 -2.91 0.33
C TYR A 251 12.51 -1.54 0.28
N GLY A 252 11.69 -0.50 0.14
CA GLY A 252 12.15 0.88 0.11
C GLY A 252 12.16 1.51 1.50
N ARG A 253 12.88 2.64 1.62
CA ARG A 253 12.98 3.47 2.82
C ARG A 253 12.07 4.70 2.70
N GLY A 254 11.33 5.02 3.77
CA GLY A 254 10.43 6.17 3.81
C GLY A 254 11.15 7.50 4.04
N ARG A 255 10.52 8.60 3.64
CA ARG A 255 11.06 9.93 3.92
C ARG A 255 11.07 10.25 5.41
N VAL A 256 10.10 9.74 6.17
CA VAL A 256 10.00 9.96 7.62
C VAL A 256 11.16 9.30 8.36
N GLU A 257 11.66 8.18 7.87
CA GLU A 257 12.80 7.46 8.47
C GLU A 257 14.04 8.34 8.58
N GLU A 258 14.28 9.26 7.61
CA GLU A 258 15.41 10.17 7.63
C GLU A 258 15.35 11.19 8.79
N PHE A 259 14.16 11.46 9.31
CA PHE A 259 13.90 12.43 10.37
C PHE A 259 13.39 11.80 11.66
N ILE A 260 13.45 10.47 11.79
CA ILE A 260 12.87 9.75 12.92
C ILE A 260 13.49 10.16 14.26
N GLY A 261 14.80 10.45 14.27
CA GLY A 261 15.52 10.93 15.45
C GLY A 261 15.00 12.28 15.96
N ASP A 262 14.76 13.21 15.03
CA ASP A 262 14.23 14.54 15.35
C ASP A 262 12.77 14.45 15.85
N LEU A 263 11.98 13.60 15.24
CA LEU A 263 10.59 13.36 15.64
C LEU A 263 10.50 12.70 17.02
N ARG A 264 11.39 11.74 17.34
CA ARG A 264 11.49 11.14 18.68
C ARG A 264 11.84 12.20 19.72
N SER A 265 12.85 13.02 19.46
CA SER A 265 13.29 14.09 20.36
C SER A 265 12.18 15.10 20.60
N LEU A 266 11.50 15.53 19.53
CA LEU A 266 10.37 16.45 19.62
C LEU A 266 9.22 15.85 20.41
N ASN A 267 8.88 14.57 20.17
CA ASN A 267 7.82 13.88 20.89
C ASN A 267 8.13 13.78 22.39
N GLY A 268 9.35 13.39 22.75
CA GLY A 268 9.79 13.28 24.16
C GLY A 268 9.80 14.63 24.87
N LEU A 269 10.30 15.69 24.22
CA LEU A 269 10.26 17.04 24.78
C LEU A 269 8.82 17.55 24.98
N SER A 270 7.94 17.34 23.99
CA SER A 270 6.54 17.73 24.09
C SER A 270 5.83 16.98 25.21
N GLN A 271 6.09 15.69 25.38
CA GLN A 271 5.57 14.89 26.49
C GLN A 271 6.05 15.43 27.83
N ALA A 272 7.35 15.64 27.99
CA ALA A 272 7.94 16.16 29.23
C ALA A 272 7.37 17.52 29.63
N LEU A 273 7.13 18.42 28.65
CA LEU A 273 6.52 19.71 28.88
C LEU A 273 5.07 19.57 29.36
N VAL A 274 4.26 18.73 28.76
CA VAL A 274 2.86 18.50 29.15
C VAL A 274 2.78 17.87 30.53
N GLU A 275 3.59 16.85 30.80
CA GLU A 275 3.64 16.17 32.11
C GLU A 275 4.16 17.12 33.20
N GLY A 276 5.23 17.87 32.94
CA GLY A 276 5.78 18.87 33.86
C GLY A 276 4.77 19.97 34.18
N ALA A 277 4.06 20.49 33.17
CA ALA A 277 2.99 21.47 33.40
C ALA A 277 1.84 20.89 34.21
N SER A 278 1.46 19.63 33.96
CA SER A 278 0.44 18.92 34.74
C SER A 278 0.82 18.75 36.20
N VAL A 279 2.08 18.40 36.48
CA VAL A 279 2.61 18.29 37.85
C VAL A 279 2.66 19.65 38.54
N ALA A 280 3.15 20.68 37.84
CA ALA A 280 3.26 22.03 38.41
C ALA A 280 1.87 22.64 38.72
N SER A 281 0.83 22.23 38.01
CA SER A 281 -0.55 22.69 38.27
C SER A 281 -1.23 22.01 39.46
N LYS A 282 -0.66 20.93 40.01
CA LYS A 282 -1.20 20.21 41.17
C LYS A 282 -0.73 20.90 42.48
N VAL A 283 -1.68 21.41 43.25
CA VAL A 283 -1.40 21.96 44.58
C VAL A 283 -1.25 20.80 45.56
N VAL A 284 -0.07 20.65 46.14
CA VAL A 284 0.21 19.67 47.20
C VAL A 284 0.21 20.39 48.53
N PHE A 285 -0.75 20.05 49.39
CA PHE A 285 -0.76 20.54 50.79
C PHE A 285 0.05 19.59 51.66
N LEU A 286 1.12 20.10 52.29
CA LEU A 286 1.82 19.41 53.36
C LEU A 286 1.08 19.74 54.66
N VAL A 287 0.45 18.74 55.26
CA VAL A 287 -0.13 18.87 56.61
C VAL A 287 0.92 18.36 57.59
N SER A 288 1.40 19.27 58.45
CA SER A 288 2.25 18.90 59.60
C SER A 288 1.37 18.24 60.66
N PRO A 289 1.85 17.15 61.31
CA PRO A 289 1.11 16.48 62.40
C PRO A 289 0.94 17.35 63.65
#